data_d97434f6f3904016feb2eebbd3ac3eee
#
_entry.id   d97434f6f3904016feb2eebbd3ac3eee
#
_cell.length_a   1.000
_cell.length_b   1.000
_cell.length_c   1.000
_cell.angle_alpha   90.00
_cell.angle_beta   90.00
_cell.angle_gamma   90.00
#
_symmetry.space_group_name_H-M   'P 1'
#
loop_
_entity.id
_entity.type
_entity.pdbx_description
1 polymer ?
#
loop_
_entity_poly.entity_id
_entity_poly.type
_entity_poly.pdbx_seq_one_letter_code
_entity_poly.pdbx_strand_id
1 'polypeptide(L)'
;KFANIASFARIGATDHPLDRASLHHFQYRSASYWDDAEDDAAWFAQRRARRAQIGHDTWIGHAAQVKPEVSIGHGAVVAAGAVVTKDVAPYTIVAGVPAAPIRRRLPEALADRLLALGWWDWDHARLRAALDDFRTLSVAAFLDKHGG
;
A
#
# COMPACT_ATOMS: atom_id res chain seq x y z
N LYS A 1 -7.05 -1.66 6.90
CA LYS A 1 -7.24 -2.78 7.85
C LYS A 1 -6.72 -4.06 7.21
N PHE A 2 -6.22 -5.01 7.99
CA PHE A 2 -5.77 -6.35 7.54
C PHE A 2 -4.68 -6.32 6.45
N ALA A 3 -3.86 -5.28 6.41
CA ALA A 3 -2.67 -5.28 5.56
C ALA A 3 -1.54 -6.05 6.27
N ASN A 4 -0.93 -6.99 5.55
CA ASN A 4 0.27 -7.70 6.00
C ASN A 4 1.49 -7.04 5.37
N ILE A 5 2.33 -6.43 6.20
CA ILE A 5 3.54 -5.74 5.75
C ILE A 5 4.73 -6.51 6.30
N ALA A 6 5.49 -7.13 5.40
CA ALA A 6 6.64 -7.93 5.75
C ALA A 6 7.85 -7.06 6.16
N SER A 7 8.83 -7.69 6.79
CA SER A 7 10.05 -7.03 7.25
C SER A 7 10.76 -6.29 6.13
N PHE A 8 11.37 -5.16 6.47
CA PHE A 8 12.12 -4.27 5.57
C PHE A 8 11.31 -3.64 4.42
N ALA A 9 9.99 -3.83 4.38
CA ALA A 9 9.17 -3.08 3.44
C ALA A 9 9.25 -1.58 3.73
N ARG A 10 9.38 -0.76 2.68
CA ARG A 10 9.45 0.69 2.79
C ARG A 10 8.33 1.35 2.00
N ILE A 11 7.40 2.00 2.69
CA ILE A 11 6.22 2.63 2.10
C ILE A 11 6.34 4.15 2.21
N GLY A 12 6.17 4.85 1.09
CA GLY A 12 6.27 6.30 1.03
C GLY A 12 7.67 6.81 1.34
N ALA A 13 8.71 6.17 0.78
CA ALA A 13 10.09 6.59 0.97
C ALA A 13 10.28 8.05 0.58
N THR A 14 11.00 8.79 1.43
CA THR A 14 11.27 10.21 1.20
C THR A 14 12.24 10.42 0.05
N ASP A 15 12.04 11.50 -0.70
CA ASP A 15 12.89 11.95 -1.79
C ASP A 15 13.49 13.34 -1.51
N HIS A 16 14.24 13.83 -2.48
CA HIS A 16 14.90 15.14 -2.48
C HIS A 16 14.24 16.06 -3.54
N PRO A 17 14.28 17.38 -3.39
CA PRO A 17 13.80 18.31 -4.42
C PRO A 17 14.67 18.24 -5.66
N LEU A 18 14.13 17.70 -6.75
CA LEU A 18 14.88 17.47 -8.01
C LEU A 18 15.00 18.74 -8.87
N ASP A 19 14.23 19.75 -8.58
CA ASP A 19 14.12 21.03 -9.28
C ASP A 19 14.99 22.15 -8.69
N ARG A 20 15.78 21.84 -7.64
CA ARG A 20 16.65 22.79 -6.97
C ARG A 20 18.12 22.64 -7.40
N ALA A 21 18.91 23.70 -7.21
CA ALA A 21 20.33 23.74 -7.57
C ALA A 21 21.18 22.66 -6.85
N SER A 22 20.72 22.16 -5.71
CA SER A 22 21.40 21.09 -4.96
C SER A 22 20.39 20.04 -4.49
N LEU A 23 20.79 18.78 -4.53
CA LEU A 23 20.04 17.68 -3.90
C LEU A 23 20.35 17.54 -2.41
N HIS A 24 21.37 18.22 -1.91
CA HIS A 24 21.81 18.08 -0.53
C HIS A 24 20.82 18.72 0.43
N HIS A 25 20.61 18.10 1.56
CA HIS A 25 19.56 18.47 2.51
C HIS A 25 19.83 19.78 3.29
N PHE A 26 21.02 20.37 3.19
CA PHE A 26 21.29 21.66 3.83
C PHE A 26 20.28 22.75 3.45
N GLN A 27 19.76 22.70 2.22
CA GLN A 27 18.86 23.71 1.68
C GLN A 27 17.41 23.61 2.24
N TYR A 28 17.03 22.50 2.86
CA TYR A 28 15.71 22.35 3.47
C TYR A 28 15.77 21.89 4.94
N ARG A 29 16.97 21.50 5.44
CA ARG A 29 17.28 21.26 6.84
C ARG A 29 18.33 22.25 7.33
N SER A 30 18.12 23.50 7.03
CA SER A 30 19.13 24.55 7.20
C SER A 30 19.52 24.77 8.66
N ALA A 31 18.57 24.60 9.58
CA ALA A 31 18.81 24.68 11.02
C ALA A 31 19.80 23.61 11.54
N SER A 32 20.05 22.53 10.78
CA SER A 32 21.06 21.53 11.13
C SER A 32 22.48 21.95 10.76
N TYR A 33 22.65 23.08 10.04
CA TYR A 33 23.93 23.56 9.52
C TYR A 33 24.30 24.96 10.01
N TRP A 34 23.30 25.80 10.28
CA TRP A 34 23.51 27.20 10.69
C TRP A 34 22.54 27.58 11.78
N ASP A 35 23.04 28.24 12.82
CA ASP A 35 22.27 28.67 14.00
C ASP A 35 21.26 29.79 13.67
N ASP A 36 21.50 30.53 12.58
CA ASP A 36 20.70 31.65 12.11
C ASP A 36 19.76 31.29 10.94
N ALA A 37 19.64 30.00 10.59
CA ALA A 37 18.80 29.53 9.49
C ALA A 37 17.67 28.63 9.99
N GLU A 38 16.52 28.72 9.32
CA GLU A 38 15.36 27.87 9.58
C GLU A 38 15.19 26.80 8.52
N ASP A 39 14.58 25.67 8.88
CA ASP A 39 14.20 24.60 7.97
C ASP A 39 13.11 25.06 7.00
N ASP A 40 13.12 24.56 5.77
CA ASP A 40 12.10 24.85 4.74
C ASP A 40 10.76 24.17 5.10
N ALA A 41 9.93 24.88 5.86
CA ALA A 41 8.63 24.40 6.30
C ALA A 41 7.68 24.07 5.13
N ALA A 42 7.76 24.83 4.03
CA ALA A 42 6.93 24.62 2.84
C ALA A 42 7.28 23.30 2.14
N TRP A 43 8.57 23.02 1.96
CA TRP A 43 9.05 21.75 1.43
C TRP A 43 8.61 20.57 2.29
N PHE A 44 8.75 20.68 3.61
CA PHE A 44 8.30 19.61 4.52
C PHE A 44 6.78 19.42 4.51
N ALA A 45 5.99 20.48 4.32
CA ALA A 45 4.54 20.36 4.18
C ALA A 45 4.16 19.62 2.90
N GLN A 46 4.76 19.99 1.75
CA GLN A 46 4.56 19.28 0.47
C GLN A 46 4.94 17.79 0.59
N ARG A 47 6.09 17.50 1.19
CA ARG A 47 6.57 16.13 1.37
C ARG A 47 5.66 15.30 2.26
N ARG A 48 5.09 15.88 3.33
CA ARG A 48 4.09 15.22 4.18
C ARG A 48 2.77 14.93 3.48
N ALA A 49 2.40 15.76 2.52
CA ALA A 49 1.18 15.56 1.73
C ALA A 49 1.28 14.39 0.74
N ARG A 50 2.48 14.04 0.30
CA ARG A 50 2.75 12.96 -0.67
C ARG A 50 2.72 11.59 0.00
N ARG A 51 1.53 11.08 0.26
CA ARG A 51 1.33 9.82 0.98
C ARG A 51 1.09 8.66 0.01
N ALA A 52 1.71 7.51 0.27
CA ALA A 52 1.26 6.25 -0.30
C ALA A 52 0.00 5.77 0.43
N GLN A 53 -0.93 5.17 -0.32
CA GLN A 53 -2.17 4.61 0.23
C GLN A 53 -2.15 3.09 0.10
N ILE A 54 -2.42 2.40 1.20
CA ILE A 54 -2.47 0.93 1.23
C ILE A 54 -3.90 0.49 1.53
N GLY A 55 -4.48 -0.25 0.61
CA GLY A 55 -5.82 -0.82 0.73
C GLY A 55 -5.93 -1.88 1.81
N HIS A 56 -7.12 -2.40 1.99
CA HIS A 56 -7.41 -3.49 2.93
C HIS A 56 -7.02 -4.84 2.35
N ASP A 57 -6.74 -5.83 3.20
CA ASP A 57 -6.38 -7.20 2.78
C ASP A 57 -5.19 -7.27 1.80
N THR A 58 -4.25 -6.34 1.91
CA THR A 58 -3.06 -6.29 1.06
C THR A 58 -1.92 -7.10 1.67
N TRP A 59 -1.04 -7.60 0.82
CA TRP A 59 0.23 -8.18 1.24
C TRP A 59 1.39 -7.47 0.57
N ILE A 60 2.19 -6.79 1.38
CA ILE A 60 3.44 -6.14 0.97
C ILE A 60 4.59 -7.06 1.35
N GLY A 61 5.26 -7.62 0.36
CA GLY A 61 6.34 -8.59 0.52
C GLY A 61 7.60 -8.01 1.15
N HIS A 62 8.49 -8.90 1.59
CA HIS A 62 9.77 -8.57 2.22
C HIS A 62 10.59 -7.62 1.34
N ALA A 63 11.14 -6.58 1.94
CA ALA A 63 11.96 -5.55 1.26
C ALA A 63 11.31 -4.87 0.04
N ALA A 64 9.99 -4.98 -0.12
CA ALA A 64 9.29 -4.24 -1.16
C ALA A 64 9.31 -2.73 -0.88
N GLN A 65 9.35 -1.93 -1.92
CA GLN A 65 9.32 -0.47 -1.83
C GLN A 65 8.10 0.08 -2.56
N VAL A 66 7.37 0.98 -1.92
CA VAL A 66 6.24 1.70 -2.53
C VAL A 66 6.56 3.19 -2.53
N LYS A 67 6.57 3.81 -3.71
CA LYS A 67 6.83 5.25 -3.84
C LYS A 67 5.74 6.07 -3.16
N PRO A 68 6.06 7.32 -2.74
CA PRO A 68 5.03 8.30 -2.38
C PRO A 68 3.99 8.45 -3.48
N GLU A 69 2.77 8.80 -3.10
CA GLU A 69 1.62 9.08 -4.00
C GLU A 69 1.10 7.85 -4.75
N VAL A 70 1.63 6.66 -4.48
CA VAL A 70 1.13 5.41 -5.06
C VAL A 70 0.02 4.83 -4.20
N SER A 71 -1.04 4.35 -4.85
CA SER A 71 -2.15 3.62 -4.23
C SER A 71 -2.06 2.12 -4.52
N ILE A 72 -2.09 1.31 -3.48
CA ILE A 72 -2.20 -0.15 -3.56
C ILE A 72 -3.65 -0.54 -3.28
N GLY A 73 -4.33 -1.10 -4.27
CA GLY A 73 -5.74 -1.49 -4.17
C GLY A 73 -5.98 -2.62 -3.17
N HIS A 74 -7.22 -2.75 -2.71
CA HIS A 74 -7.64 -3.81 -1.78
C HIS A 74 -7.29 -5.20 -2.32
N GLY A 75 -6.86 -6.09 -1.45
CA GLY A 75 -6.51 -7.46 -1.81
C GLY A 75 -5.30 -7.61 -2.75
N ALA A 76 -4.58 -6.54 -3.07
CA ALA A 76 -3.39 -6.60 -3.91
C ALA A 76 -2.20 -7.22 -3.19
N VAL A 77 -1.29 -7.77 -3.97
CA VAL A 77 -0.04 -8.37 -3.50
C VAL A 77 1.13 -7.69 -4.18
N VAL A 78 2.06 -7.18 -3.39
CA VAL A 78 3.36 -6.69 -3.84
C VAL A 78 4.41 -7.74 -3.49
N ALA A 79 5.03 -8.34 -4.48
CA ALA A 79 6.04 -9.38 -4.27
C ALA A 79 7.28 -8.84 -3.54
N ALA A 80 8.02 -9.76 -2.90
CA ALA A 80 9.25 -9.40 -2.20
C ALA A 80 10.26 -8.71 -3.14
N GLY A 81 10.91 -7.66 -2.64
CA GLY A 81 11.91 -6.88 -3.40
C GLY A 81 11.34 -6.02 -4.54
N ALA A 82 10.03 -5.99 -4.75
CA ALA A 82 9.43 -5.18 -5.81
C ALA A 82 9.52 -3.67 -5.50
N VAL A 83 9.71 -2.85 -6.54
CA VAL A 83 9.69 -1.38 -6.44
C VAL A 83 8.47 -0.83 -7.16
N VAL A 84 7.44 -0.51 -6.41
CA VAL A 84 6.15 -0.05 -6.94
C VAL A 84 6.22 1.46 -7.20
N THR A 85 6.10 1.83 -8.46
CA THR A 85 6.23 3.21 -8.95
C THR A 85 4.91 3.77 -9.51
N LYS A 86 3.88 2.93 -9.66
CA LYS A 86 2.54 3.27 -10.18
C LYS A 86 1.48 2.58 -9.34
N ASP A 87 0.27 3.08 -9.39
CA ASP A 87 -0.88 2.49 -8.72
C ASP A 87 -1.08 1.02 -9.09
N VAL A 88 -1.50 0.23 -8.11
CA VAL A 88 -1.80 -1.19 -8.26
C VAL A 88 -3.29 -1.41 -8.09
N ALA A 89 -3.92 -1.97 -9.12
CA ALA A 89 -5.35 -2.26 -9.10
C ALA A 89 -5.70 -3.30 -8.00
N PRO A 90 -6.94 -3.28 -7.48
CA PRO A 90 -7.39 -4.27 -6.51
C PRO A 90 -7.17 -5.71 -7.00
N TYR A 91 -6.87 -6.61 -6.08
CA TYR A 91 -6.65 -8.04 -6.32
C TYR A 91 -5.62 -8.35 -7.43
N THR A 92 -4.66 -7.46 -7.64
CA THR A 92 -3.56 -7.62 -8.60
C THR A 92 -2.28 -8.00 -7.87
N ILE A 93 -1.52 -8.94 -8.44
CA ILE A 93 -0.18 -9.30 -7.98
C ILE A 93 0.83 -8.59 -8.87
N VAL A 94 1.73 -7.81 -8.25
CA VAL A 94 2.82 -7.11 -8.94
C VAL A 94 4.18 -7.56 -8.45
N ALA A 95 5.18 -7.57 -9.33
CA ALA A 95 6.57 -7.88 -8.98
C ALA A 95 7.55 -7.14 -9.89
N GLY A 96 8.81 -7.12 -9.48
CA GLY A 96 9.95 -6.59 -10.27
C GLY A 96 10.33 -5.15 -9.93
N VAL A 97 11.34 -4.65 -10.66
CA VAL A 97 11.91 -3.30 -10.52
C VAL A 97 12.06 -2.68 -11.91
N PRO A 98 11.19 -1.73 -12.31
CA PRO A 98 9.97 -1.33 -11.60
C PRO A 98 8.92 -2.45 -11.59
N ALA A 99 8.04 -2.44 -10.57
CA ALA A 99 7.00 -3.45 -10.44
C ALA A 99 5.98 -3.36 -11.58
N ALA A 100 5.65 -4.53 -12.13
CA ALA A 100 4.64 -4.70 -13.17
C ALA A 100 3.61 -5.77 -12.76
N PRO A 101 2.36 -5.72 -13.24
CA PRO A 101 1.37 -6.75 -13.00
C PRO A 101 1.84 -8.11 -13.54
N ILE A 102 1.75 -9.15 -12.70
CA ILE A 102 1.98 -10.54 -13.09
C ILE A 102 0.66 -11.21 -13.48
N ARG A 103 -0.34 -11.09 -12.61
CA ARG A 103 -1.70 -11.64 -12.79
C ARG A 103 -2.67 -11.05 -11.79
N ARG A 104 -3.94 -11.28 -12.02
CA ARG A 104 -4.95 -11.08 -10.98
C ARG A 104 -4.90 -12.22 -9.95
N ARG A 105 -5.17 -11.92 -8.68
CA ARG A 105 -5.31 -12.91 -7.60
C ARG A 105 -6.60 -13.71 -7.78
N LEU A 106 -7.65 -13.06 -8.23
CA LEU A 106 -9.00 -13.62 -8.43
C LEU A 106 -9.56 -13.20 -9.78
N PRO A 107 -10.53 -13.97 -10.34
CA PRO A 107 -11.38 -13.49 -11.42
C PRO A 107 -12.07 -12.18 -11.05
N GLU A 108 -12.28 -11.30 -12.04
CA GLU A 108 -12.80 -9.95 -11.83
C GLU A 108 -14.14 -9.94 -11.09
N ALA A 109 -15.09 -10.76 -11.52
CA ALA A 109 -16.41 -10.86 -10.90
C ALA A 109 -16.36 -11.24 -9.42
N LEU A 110 -15.42 -12.12 -9.01
CA LEU A 110 -15.24 -12.47 -7.60
C LEU A 110 -14.55 -11.35 -6.81
N ALA A 111 -13.60 -10.67 -7.42
CA ALA A 111 -12.93 -9.52 -6.83
C ALA A 111 -13.93 -8.39 -6.55
N ASP A 112 -14.80 -8.08 -7.51
CA ASP A 112 -15.82 -7.03 -7.37
C ASP A 112 -16.84 -7.37 -6.28
N ARG A 113 -17.30 -8.63 -6.20
CA ARG A 113 -18.17 -9.09 -5.11
C ARG A 113 -17.49 -9.00 -3.74
N LEU A 114 -16.20 -9.30 -3.62
CA LEU A 114 -15.45 -9.14 -2.37
C LEU A 114 -15.28 -7.66 -1.99
N LEU A 115 -15.05 -6.79 -2.97
CA LEU A 115 -15.01 -5.34 -2.74
C LEU A 115 -16.37 -4.82 -2.23
N ALA A 116 -17.46 -5.27 -2.83
CA ALA A 116 -18.82 -4.91 -2.41
C ALA A 116 -19.15 -5.44 -1.01
N LEU A 117 -18.72 -6.67 -0.67
CA LEU A 117 -18.92 -7.28 0.65
C LEU A 117 -18.17 -6.51 1.74
N GLY A 118 -16.97 -6.01 1.48
CA GLY A 118 -16.19 -5.22 2.41
C GLY A 118 -15.97 -5.90 3.76
N TRP A 119 -15.67 -7.20 3.78
CA TRP A 119 -15.54 -7.99 5.01
C TRP A 119 -14.56 -7.41 6.05
N TRP A 120 -13.63 -6.61 5.65
CA TRP A 120 -12.70 -5.90 6.53
C TRP A 120 -13.37 -4.84 7.42
N ASP A 121 -14.63 -4.53 7.18
CA ASP A 121 -15.44 -3.65 8.01
C ASP A 121 -16.31 -4.40 9.02
N TRP A 122 -16.30 -5.73 8.98
CA TRP A 122 -16.99 -6.54 9.97
C TRP A 122 -16.38 -6.36 11.36
N ASP A 123 -17.21 -6.47 12.38
CA ASP A 123 -16.73 -6.50 13.75
C ASP A 123 -16.04 -7.84 14.09
N HIS A 124 -15.33 -7.85 15.22
CA HIS A 124 -14.58 -9.04 15.65
C HIS A 124 -15.46 -10.24 15.93
N ALA A 125 -16.69 -10.06 16.40
CA ALA A 125 -17.62 -11.15 16.67
C ALA A 125 -18.05 -11.83 15.35
N ARG A 126 -18.39 -11.05 14.33
CA ARG A 126 -18.71 -11.55 12.99
C ARG A 126 -17.51 -12.23 12.31
N LEU A 127 -16.33 -11.64 12.39
CA LEU A 127 -15.11 -12.26 11.88
C LEU A 127 -14.81 -13.58 12.56
N ARG A 128 -14.98 -13.66 13.90
CA ARG A 128 -14.77 -14.90 14.65
C ARG A 128 -15.79 -15.97 14.27
N ALA A 129 -17.05 -15.61 14.10
CA ALA A 129 -18.11 -16.54 13.66
C ALA A 129 -17.86 -17.10 12.25
N ALA A 130 -17.30 -16.27 11.35
CA ALA A 130 -16.98 -16.65 9.97
C ALA A 130 -15.60 -17.32 9.80
N LEU A 131 -14.84 -17.54 10.87
CA LEU A 131 -13.43 -17.97 10.76
C LEU A 131 -13.26 -19.29 10.00
N ASP A 132 -14.13 -20.28 10.23
CA ASP A 132 -14.04 -21.55 9.53
C ASP A 132 -14.45 -21.44 8.06
N ASP A 133 -15.35 -20.53 7.73
CA ASP A 133 -15.70 -20.22 6.34
C ASP A 133 -14.53 -19.59 5.59
N PHE A 134 -13.81 -18.65 6.22
CA PHE A 134 -12.58 -18.10 5.66
C PHE A 134 -11.50 -19.16 5.38
N ARG A 135 -11.45 -20.22 6.18
CA ARG A 135 -10.43 -21.28 6.08
C ARG A 135 -10.79 -22.36 5.07
N THR A 136 -12.07 -22.67 4.94
CA THR A 136 -12.51 -23.89 4.26
C THR A 136 -13.29 -23.66 2.98
N LEU A 137 -13.97 -22.53 2.83
CA LEU A 137 -14.78 -22.25 1.66
C LEU A 137 -13.94 -21.70 0.50
N SER A 138 -14.32 -22.04 -0.73
CA SER A 138 -13.85 -21.28 -1.90
C SER A 138 -14.37 -19.84 -1.83
N VAL A 139 -13.70 -18.91 -2.53
CA VAL A 139 -14.14 -17.50 -2.58
C VAL A 139 -15.60 -17.40 -3.07
N ALA A 140 -15.99 -18.17 -4.07
CA ALA A 140 -17.35 -18.17 -4.59
C ALA A 140 -18.36 -18.62 -3.51
N ALA A 141 -18.12 -19.78 -2.86
CA ALA A 141 -18.98 -20.29 -1.80
C ALA A 141 -19.03 -19.35 -0.59
N PHE A 142 -17.91 -18.70 -0.24
CA PHE A 142 -17.87 -17.69 0.81
C PHE A 142 -18.77 -16.48 0.46
N LEU A 143 -18.69 -16.00 -0.77
CA LEU A 143 -19.51 -14.90 -1.26
C LEU A 143 -21.01 -15.28 -1.36
N ASP A 144 -21.31 -16.51 -1.74
CA ASP A 144 -22.71 -16.99 -1.78
C ASP A 144 -23.33 -17.08 -0.38
N LYS A 145 -22.51 -17.38 0.64
CA LYS A 145 -22.96 -17.45 2.04
C LYS A 145 -23.07 -16.09 2.72
N HIS A 146 -22.16 -15.18 2.43
CA HIS A 146 -21.99 -13.92 3.18
C HIS A 146 -22.29 -12.65 2.37
N GLY A 147 -22.41 -12.76 1.06
CA GLY A 147 -22.55 -11.61 0.16
C GLY A 147 -23.99 -11.15 -0.12
N GLY A 148 -25.02 -11.84 0.41
CA GLY A 148 -26.43 -11.47 0.40
C GLY A 148 -27.04 -11.43 -1.01
#